data_ec207d458a0746b08c2d549f65d7e6e3
#
_entry.id   ec207d458a0746b08c2d549f65d7e6e3
#
_cell.length_a   1.000
_cell.length_b   1.000
_cell.length_c   1.000
_cell.angle_alpha   90.00
_cell.angle_beta   90.00
_cell.angle_gamma   90.00
#
_symmetry.space_group_name_H-M   'P 1'
#
loop_
_entity.id
_entity.type
_entity.pdbx_description
1 polymer ?
#
loop_
_entity_poly.entity_id
_entity_poly.type
_entity_poly.pdbx_seq_one_letter_code
_entity_poly.pdbx_strand_id
1 'polypeptide(L)'
;MKQLFATTARGFEELLKSELAELGAQDAKVAQGGVHYWADDETLYRTLLWSRLSSHILLPIVQAKVFSDLDLYSAVVGVNWLDYFDEKVHFFVDFNGTNQEIRHTQFGAMRVKEGIVDYFERHGSWRINSAPLITSADTPTPATTASKAAAANARVVFCESVG
;
A
#
# COMPACT_ATOMS: atom_id res chain seq x y z
N MET A 1 -16.88 -2.47 7.29
CA MET A 1 -16.49 -1.21 6.64
C MET A 1 -14.99 -1.00 6.82
N LYS A 2 -14.29 -0.67 5.75
CA LYS A 2 -12.84 -0.42 5.72
C LYS A 2 -12.60 1.01 5.27
N GLN A 3 -11.64 1.68 5.89
CA GLN A 3 -11.16 2.96 5.40
C GLN A 3 -10.19 2.72 4.25
N LEU A 4 -10.37 3.41 3.15
CA LEU A 4 -9.57 3.28 1.94
C LEU A 4 -9.06 4.66 1.51
N PHE A 5 -8.00 4.64 0.71
CA PHE A 5 -7.46 5.83 0.08
C PHE A 5 -7.26 5.60 -1.42
N ALA A 6 -8.02 6.31 -2.23
CA ALA A 6 -7.87 6.27 -3.68
C ALA A 6 -6.95 7.41 -4.13
N THR A 7 -5.88 7.08 -4.82
CA THR A 7 -4.94 8.07 -5.37
C THR A 7 -5.37 8.54 -6.73
N THR A 8 -5.12 9.80 -7.05
CA THR A 8 -5.38 10.40 -8.37
C THR A 8 -4.35 11.47 -8.71
N ALA A 9 -4.37 11.93 -9.95
CA ALA A 9 -3.56 13.07 -10.36
C ALA A 9 -4.04 14.35 -9.67
N ARG A 10 -3.13 15.28 -9.45
CA ARG A 10 -3.44 16.58 -8.83
C ARG A 10 -4.48 17.32 -9.66
N GLY A 11 -5.49 17.88 -8.98
CA GLY A 11 -6.59 18.60 -9.58
C GLY A 11 -7.81 17.73 -9.93
N PHE A 12 -7.71 16.41 -9.81
CA PHE A 12 -8.82 15.48 -10.05
C PHE A 12 -9.48 14.96 -8.77
N GLU A 13 -9.04 15.41 -7.62
CA GLU A 13 -9.49 14.91 -6.32
C GLU A 13 -11.00 15.07 -6.11
N GLU A 14 -11.56 16.23 -6.47
CA GLU A 14 -13.01 16.48 -6.34
C GLU A 14 -13.84 15.64 -7.34
N LEU A 15 -13.32 15.44 -8.54
CA LEU A 15 -13.96 14.56 -9.52
C LEU A 15 -13.93 13.10 -9.07
N LEU A 16 -12.80 12.65 -8.53
CA LEU A 16 -12.68 11.31 -7.97
C LEU A 16 -13.64 11.12 -6.79
N LYS A 17 -13.77 12.11 -5.91
CA LYS A 17 -14.73 12.07 -4.81
C LYS A 17 -16.16 11.87 -5.31
N SER A 18 -16.56 12.59 -6.36
CA SER A 18 -17.89 12.45 -6.95
C SER A 18 -18.09 11.05 -7.57
N GLU A 19 -17.10 10.55 -8.31
CA GLU A 19 -17.12 9.19 -8.87
C GLU A 19 -17.24 8.12 -7.78
N LEU A 20 -16.44 8.23 -6.71
CA LEU A 20 -16.48 7.28 -5.60
C LEU A 20 -17.85 7.29 -4.87
N ALA A 21 -18.46 8.46 -4.70
CA ALA A 21 -19.78 8.59 -4.11
C ALA A 21 -20.85 7.89 -4.97
N GLU A 22 -20.79 8.02 -6.29
CA GLU A 22 -21.67 7.29 -7.23
C GLU A 22 -21.47 5.77 -7.14
N LEU A 23 -20.26 5.31 -6.84
CA LEU A 23 -19.94 3.91 -6.67
C LEU A 23 -20.33 3.34 -5.29
N GLY A 24 -20.83 4.19 -4.38
CA GLY A 24 -21.32 3.79 -3.06
C GLY A 24 -20.36 4.07 -1.90
N ALA A 25 -19.26 4.79 -2.15
CA ALA A 25 -18.32 5.18 -1.10
C ALA A 25 -18.98 6.12 -0.08
N GLN A 26 -18.68 5.93 1.19
CA GLN A 26 -19.19 6.74 2.29
C GLN A 26 -18.09 7.65 2.85
N ASP A 27 -18.49 8.80 3.39
CA ASP A 27 -17.58 9.76 4.04
C ASP A 27 -16.36 10.13 3.21
N ALA A 28 -16.53 10.32 1.91
CA ALA A 28 -15.45 10.68 1.01
C ALA A 28 -14.88 12.06 1.33
N LYS A 29 -13.60 12.12 1.68
CA LYS A 29 -12.86 13.33 2.05
C LYS A 29 -11.65 13.52 1.13
N VAL A 30 -11.62 14.65 0.48
CA VAL A 30 -10.47 15.03 -0.37
C VAL A 30 -9.24 15.26 0.48
N ALA A 31 -8.13 14.73 0.02
CA ALA A 31 -6.80 14.96 0.54
C ALA A 31 -5.84 15.26 -0.63
N GLN A 32 -4.64 15.67 -0.33
CA GLN A 32 -3.65 15.93 -1.38
C GLN A 32 -3.31 14.64 -2.14
N GLY A 33 -3.58 14.64 -3.44
CA GLY A 33 -3.29 13.51 -4.33
C GLY A 33 -4.28 12.34 -4.24
N GLY A 34 -5.44 12.51 -3.58
CA GLY A 34 -6.44 11.46 -3.51
C GLY A 34 -7.63 11.74 -2.60
N VAL A 35 -8.37 10.68 -2.32
CA VAL A 35 -9.62 10.74 -1.53
C VAL A 35 -9.64 9.61 -0.51
N HIS A 36 -9.83 9.94 0.75
CA HIS A 36 -10.16 8.98 1.79
C HIS A 36 -11.65 8.68 1.77
N TYR A 37 -12.04 7.43 1.90
CA TYR A 37 -13.44 7.04 1.94
C TYR A 37 -13.63 5.73 2.72
N TRP A 38 -14.87 5.46 3.12
CA TRP A 38 -15.26 4.22 3.76
C TRP A 38 -16.04 3.35 2.78
N ALA A 39 -15.76 2.05 2.78
CA ALA A 39 -16.40 1.08 1.92
C ALA A 39 -16.58 -0.26 2.62
N ASP A 40 -17.67 -0.95 2.29
CA ASP A 40 -17.80 -2.38 2.52
C ASP A 40 -17.08 -3.17 1.41
N ASP A 41 -17.09 -4.47 1.50
CA ASP A 41 -16.37 -5.31 0.52
C ASP A 41 -16.99 -5.20 -0.89
N GLU A 42 -18.31 -5.06 -0.98
CA GLU A 42 -18.98 -4.86 -2.28
C GLU A 42 -18.57 -3.54 -2.93
N THR A 43 -18.62 -2.45 -2.17
CA THR A 43 -18.20 -1.13 -2.64
C THR A 43 -16.71 -1.10 -2.98
N LEU A 44 -15.85 -1.80 -2.20
CA LEU A 44 -14.44 -1.93 -2.52
C LEU A 44 -14.24 -2.58 -3.89
N TYR A 45 -14.87 -3.72 -4.15
CA TYR A 45 -14.77 -4.37 -5.47
C TYR A 45 -15.37 -3.52 -6.58
N ARG A 46 -16.46 -2.83 -6.32
CA ARG A 46 -17.10 -1.91 -7.26
C ARG A 46 -16.15 -0.75 -7.63
N THR A 47 -15.50 -0.14 -6.65
CA THR A 47 -14.52 0.92 -6.90
C THR A 47 -13.29 0.41 -7.65
N LEU A 48 -12.79 -0.79 -7.34
CA LEU A 48 -11.67 -1.41 -8.06
C LEU A 48 -11.98 -1.68 -9.54
N LEU A 49 -13.23 -2.05 -9.86
CA LEU A 49 -13.64 -2.41 -11.21
C LEU A 49 -14.06 -1.20 -12.05
N TRP A 50 -14.70 -0.21 -11.45
CA TRP A 50 -15.40 0.84 -12.19
C TRP A 50 -14.78 2.23 -12.04
N SER A 51 -13.91 2.47 -11.06
CA SER A 51 -13.26 3.77 -10.97
C SER A 51 -12.31 4.00 -12.14
N ARG A 52 -12.48 5.13 -12.81
CA ARG A 52 -11.67 5.55 -13.96
C ARG A 52 -10.63 6.60 -13.60
N LEU A 53 -10.87 7.32 -12.51
CA LEU A 53 -10.03 8.43 -12.07
C LEU A 53 -9.01 7.99 -11.03
N SER A 54 -9.21 6.86 -10.35
CA SER A 54 -8.26 6.35 -9.37
C SER A 54 -7.07 5.65 -10.06
N SER A 55 -5.87 6.01 -9.65
CA SER A 55 -4.65 5.30 -10.08
C SER A 55 -4.40 4.05 -9.24
N HIS A 56 -4.62 4.16 -7.93
CA HIS A 56 -4.49 3.05 -6.97
C HIS A 56 -5.54 3.20 -5.88
N ILE A 57 -5.99 2.06 -5.36
CA ILE A 57 -6.82 2.02 -4.16
C ILE A 57 -5.99 1.34 -3.08
N LEU A 58 -5.71 2.07 -2.01
CA LEU A 58 -4.84 1.67 -0.91
C LEU A 58 -5.68 1.36 0.31
N LEU A 59 -5.31 0.30 1.02
CA LEU A 59 -5.82 -0.02 2.34
C LEU A 59 -4.80 0.46 3.38
N PRO A 60 -5.07 1.55 4.14
CA PRO A 60 -4.19 1.95 5.23
C PRO A 60 -4.19 0.86 6.32
N ILE A 61 -3.01 0.32 6.62
CA ILE A 61 -2.83 -0.76 7.59
C ILE A 61 -2.43 -0.19 8.95
N VAL A 62 -1.45 0.69 8.97
CA VAL A 62 -0.90 1.27 10.19
C VAL A 62 -0.51 2.73 9.97
N GLN A 63 -0.71 3.53 11.00
CA GLN A 63 -0.22 4.90 11.06
C GLN A 63 0.63 5.03 12.32
N ALA A 64 1.88 5.42 12.15
CA ALA A 64 2.83 5.60 13.24
C ALA A 64 3.68 6.85 13.02
N LYS A 65 4.12 7.46 14.11
CA LYS A 65 5.13 8.53 14.05
C LYS A 65 6.50 7.88 13.95
N VAL A 66 7.20 8.20 12.89
CA VAL A 66 8.52 7.64 12.58
C VAL A 66 9.56 8.75 12.63
N PHE A 67 10.44 8.71 13.62
CA PHE A 67 11.56 9.63 13.76
C PHE A 67 12.88 8.98 13.35
N SER A 68 12.99 7.64 13.49
CA SER A 68 14.18 6.87 13.20
C SER A 68 13.85 5.61 12.38
N ASP A 69 14.86 4.94 11.86
CA ASP A 69 14.72 3.66 11.18
C ASP A 69 14.23 2.54 12.12
N LEU A 70 14.58 2.63 13.43
CA LEU A 70 14.08 1.70 14.45
C LEU A 70 12.58 1.88 14.71
N ASP A 71 12.07 3.10 14.70
CA ASP A 71 10.65 3.37 14.85
C ASP A 71 9.87 2.78 13.67
N LEU A 72 10.39 2.96 12.46
CA LEU A 72 9.83 2.38 11.25
C LEU A 72 9.78 0.85 11.34
N TYR A 73 10.90 0.22 11.69
CA TYR A 73 11.00 -1.22 11.86
C TYR A 73 10.00 -1.73 12.92
N SER A 74 9.94 -1.08 14.08
CA SER A 74 9.04 -1.46 15.18
C SER A 74 7.56 -1.35 14.77
N ALA A 75 7.19 -0.29 14.03
CA ALA A 75 5.83 -0.12 13.52
C ALA A 75 5.45 -1.24 12.56
N VAL A 76 6.38 -1.64 11.69
CA VAL A 76 6.16 -2.71 10.69
C VAL A 76 6.04 -4.09 11.37
N VAL A 77 6.92 -4.41 12.29
CA VAL A 77 6.89 -5.70 13.02
C VAL A 77 5.64 -5.82 13.89
N GLY A 78 5.11 -4.70 14.40
CA GLY A 78 3.89 -4.68 15.20
C GLY A 78 2.59 -4.97 14.44
N VAL A 79 2.63 -5.02 13.11
CA VAL A 79 1.46 -5.36 12.29
C VAL A 79 1.29 -6.87 12.22
N ASN A 80 0.04 -7.34 12.34
CA ASN A 80 -0.28 -8.75 12.10
C ASN A 80 -0.42 -9.01 10.59
N TRP A 81 0.69 -9.29 9.92
CA TRP A 81 0.74 -9.46 8.46
C TRP A 81 -0.05 -10.65 7.96
N LEU A 82 -0.26 -11.67 8.78
CA LEU A 82 -1.09 -12.84 8.43
C LEU A 82 -2.56 -12.48 8.17
N ASP A 83 -3.05 -11.34 8.65
CA ASP A 83 -4.39 -10.86 8.33
C ASP A 83 -4.51 -10.32 6.89
N TYR A 84 -3.39 -10.04 6.23
CA TYR A 84 -3.35 -9.43 4.91
C TYR A 84 -2.86 -10.36 3.82
N PHE A 85 -1.83 -11.16 4.08
CA PHE A 85 -1.30 -12.14 3.15
C PHE A 85 -0.53 -13.24 3.89
N ASP A 86 -0.38 -14.37 3.23
CA ASP A 86 0.36 -15.51 3.74
C ASP A 86 1.81 -15.55 3.19
N GLU A 87 2.60 -16.50 3.69
CA GLU A 87 4.00 -16.72 3.31
C GLU A 87 4.24 -17.05 1.83
N LYS A 88 3.19 -17.45 1.11
CA LYS A 88 3.29 -17.85 -0.30
C LYS A 88 3.16 -16.69 -1.25
N VAL A 89 2.72 -15.54 -0.74
CA VAL A 89 2.51 -14.34 -1.54
C VAL A 89 3.83 -13.62 -1.76
N HIS A 90 4.12 -13.33 -3.02
CA HIS A 90 5.21 -12.41 -3.35
C HIS A 90 4.78 -10.98 -3.05
N PHE A 91 5.57 -10.27 -2.29
CA PHE A 91 5.30 -8.86 -2.00
C PHE A 91 6.47 -7.97 -2.42
N PHE A 92 6.17 -6.73 -2.71
CA PHE A 92 7.19 -5.71 -2.89
C PHE A 92 6.82 -4.47 -2.07
N VAL A 93 7.84 -3.71 -1.70
CA VAL A 93 7.70 -2.50 -0.89
C VAL A 93 7.98 -1.29 -1.76
N ASP A 94 7.02 -0.37 -1.76
CA ASP A 94 7.18 0.95 -2.36
C ASP A 94 7.20 1.98 -1.23
N PHE A 95 8.30 2.70 -1.10
CA PHE A 95 8.53 3.64 -0.02
C PHE A 95 8.62 5.05 -0.58
N ASN A 96 7.73 5.92 -0.11
CA ASN A 96 7.71 7.32 -0.48
C ASN A 96 7.88 8.20 0.75
N GLY A 97 8.71 9.22 0.64
CA GLY A 97 9.00 10.16 1.71
C GLY A 97 10.46 10.04 2.17
N THR A 98 10.94 11.11 2.77
CA THR A 98 12.26 11.19 3.37
C THR A 98 12.18 12.06 4.62
N ASN A 99 12.95 11.71 5.63
CA ASN A 99 13.14 12.54 6.82
C ASN A 99 14.64 12.72 7.10
N GLN A 100 15.00 13.32 8.21
CA GLN A 100 16.41 13.59 8.54
C GLN A 100 17.25 12.32 8.70
N GLU A 101 16.64 11.23 9.16
CA GLU A 101 17.30 9.94 9.37
C GLU A 101 17.17 9.01 8.15
N ILE A 102 15.98 8.96 7.56
CA ILE A 102 15.71 8.14 6.38
C ILE A 102 15.85 9.01 5.13
N ARG A 103 17.09 9.25 4.71
CA ARG A 103 17.40 10.13 3.57
C ARG A 103 17.18 9.50 2.21
N HIS A 104 17.15 8.18 2.15
CA HIS A 104 17.00 7.43 0.91
C HIS A 104 15.78 6.52 0.99
N THR A 105 14.89 6.65 0.02
CA THR A 105 13.67 5.82 -0.08
C THR A 105 13.99 4.33 -0.17
N GLN A 106 15.11 3.97 -0.81
CA GLN A 106 15.58 2.59 -0.89
C GLN A 106 15.94 2.00 0.48
N PHE A 107 16.55 2.79 1.36
CA PHE A 107 16.85 2.38 2.72
C PHE A 107 15.57 2.17 3.53
N GLY A 108 14.60 3.08 3.42
CA GLY A 108 13.28 2.92 4.05
C GLY A 108 12.55 1.67 3.57
N ALA A 109 12.55 1.43 2.26
CA ALA A 109 11.95 0.22 1.69
C ALA A 109 12.61 -1.07 2.19
N MET A 110 13.93 -1.06 2.34
CA MET A 110 14.68 -2.20 2.87
C MET A 110 14.32 -2.47 4.34
N ARG A 111 14.20 -1.42 5.16
CA ARG A 111 13.80 -1.55 6.57
C ARG A 111 12.38 -2.09 6.74
N VAL A 112 11.45 -1.64 5.91
CA VAL A 112 10.08 -2.18 5.89
C VAL A 112 10.09 -3.66 5.51
N LYS A 113 10.86 -4.02 4.47
CA LYS A 113 10.99 -5.41 4.04
C LYS A 113 11.56 -6.30 5.13
N GLU A 114 12.64 -5.88 5.81
CA GLU A 114 13.22 -6.60 6.95
C GLU A 114 12.18 -6.85 8.04
N GLY A 115 11.41 -5.82 8.42
CA GLY A 115 10.37 -5.96 9.43
C GLY A 115 9.28 -6.97 9.07
N ILE A 116 8.87 -7.04 7.82
CA ILE A 116 7.89 -8.03 7.34
C ILE A 116 8.51 -9.44 7.36
N VAL A 117 9.72 -9.61 6.87
CA VAL A 117 10.42 -10.90 6.86
C VAL A 117 10.60 -11.41 8.28
N ASP A 118 11.10 -10.59 9.20
CA ASP A 118 11.29 -10.96 10.61
C ASP A 118 9.97 -11.32 11.29
N TYR A 119 8.87 -10.65 10.94
CA TYR A 119 7.55 -11.03 11.44
C TYR A 119 7.21 -12.47 11.06
N PHE A 120 7.36 -12.83 9.79
CA PHE A 120 7.04 -14.17 9.33
C PHE A 120 8.01 -15.23 9.87
N GLU A 121 9.30 -14.92 10.00
CA GLU A 121 10.28 -15.83 10.62
C GLU A 121 9.92 -16.14 12.07
N ARG A 122 9.49 -15.15 12.86
CA ARG A 122 9.06 -15.34 14.25
C ARG A 122 7.76 -16.16 14.38
N HIS A 123 6.90 -16.13 13.37
CA HIS A 123 5.64 -16.87 13.36
C HIS A 123 5.74 -18.25 12.67
N GLY A 124 6.95 -18.75 12.45
CA GLY A 124 7.20 -20.10 11.96
C GLY A 124 7.10 -20.29 10.45
N SER A 125 6.94 -19.21 9.70
CA SER A 125 6.86 -19.21 8.25
C SER A 125 8.22 -18.90 7.65
N TRP A 126 9.03 -19.90 7.49
CA TRP A 126 10.47 -19.75 7.22
C TRP A 126 10.88 -19.52 5.75
N ARG A 127 9.98 -19.49 4.78
CA ARG A 127 10.34 -19.29 3.37
C ARG A 127 9.49 -18.22 2.70
N ILE A 128 9.86 -16.96 2.88
CA ILE A 128 9.32 -15.88 2.06
C ILE A 128 10.19 -15.76 0.81
N ASN A 129 9.61 -16.06 -0.34
CA ASN A 129 10.18 -15.67 -1.62
C ASN A 129 10.02 -14.15 -1.77
N SER A 130 10.92 -13.39 -1.17
CA SER A 130 10.96 -11.96 -1.40
C SER A 130 11.50 -11.69 -2.81
N ALA A 131 10.69 -11.06 -3.64
CA ALA A 131 11.20 -10.50 -4.88
C ALA A 131 12.32 -9.49 -4.57
N PRO A 132 13.34 -9.36 -5.42
CA PRO A 132 14.34 -8.32 -5.26
C PRO A 132 13.65 -6.96 -5.17
N LEU A 133 14.24 -6.02 -4.42
CA LEU A 133 13.75 -4.65 -4.33
C LEU A 133 13.67 -4.06 -5.74
N ILE A 134 12.46 -3.93 -6.26
CA ILE A 134 12.23 -3.20 -7.50
C ILE A 134 12.05 -1.74 -7.09
N THR A 135 13.04 -0.94 -7.39
CA THR A 135 12.89 0.51 -7.31
C THR A 135 11.97 0.98 -8.42
N SER A 136 11.23 2.06 -8.20
CA SER A 136 10.27 2.63 -9.16
C SER A 136 10.84 2.94 -10.56
N ALA A 137 12.16 2.87 -10.73
CA ALA A 137 12.84 3.00 -12.02
C ALA A 137 12.79 1.73 -12.89
N ASP A 138 12.53 0.57 -12.30
CA ASP A 138 12.55 -0.73 -12.98
C ASP A 138 11.15 -1.35 -13.12
N THR A 139 10.11 -0.53 -13.27
CA THR A 139 8.77 -1.06 -13.54
C THR A 139 8.76 -1.70 -14.92
N PRO A 140 8.77 -3.02 -15.06
CA PRO A 140 8.51 -3.62 -16.35
C PRO A 140 7.10 -3.25 -16.76
N THR A 141 6.96 -2.63 -17.90
CA THR A 141 5.69 -2.44 -18.60
C THR A 141 4.92 -3.76 -18.57
N PRO A 142 3.64 -3.80 -18.18
CA PRO A 142 2.89 -5.05 -18.17
C PRO A 142 2.72 -5.54 -19.62
N ALA A 143 3.66 -6.35 -20.06
CA ALA A 143 3.47 -7.16 -21.25
C ALA A 143 2.62 -8.37 -20.88
N THR A 144 1.36 -8.27 -21.21
CA THR A 144 0.47 -9.34 -21.65
C THR A 144 0.86 -10.76 -21.22
N THR A 145 0.40 -11.19 -20.05
CA THR A 145 -0.07 -12.55 -19.84
C THR A 145 -1.13 -12.51 -18.75
N ALA A 146 -2.33 -12.15 -19.17
CA ALA A 146 -3.53 -12.38 -18.38
C ALA A 146 -3.77 -13.88 -18.35
N SER A 147 -3.38 -14.52 -17.28
CA SER A 147 -4.01 -15.76 -16.82
C SER A 147 -3.23 -16.33 -15.63
N LYS A 148 -3.86 -16.41 -14.50
CA LYS A 148 -3.49 -17.19 -13.32
C LYS A 148 -2.59 -16.57 -12.24
N ALA A 149 -2.16 -15.32 -12.33
CA ALA A 149 -1.33 -14.68 -11.29
C ALA A 149 -2.01 -13.49 -10.56
N ALA A 150 -3.31 -13.31 -10.68
CA ALA A 150 -4.01 -12.17 -10.09
C ALA A 150 -4.11 -12.21 -8.54
N ALA A 151 -3.63 -13.28 -7.90
CA ALA A 151 -3.73 -13.46 -6.45
C ALA A 151 -2.37 -13.44 -5.73
N ALA A 152 -1.27 -13.17 -6.41
CA ALA A 152 0.05 -13.49 -5.85
C ALA A 152 0.94 -12.30 -5.50
N ASN A 153 0.57 -11.07 -5.79
CA ASN A 153 1.43 -9.91 -5.55
C ASN A 153 0.77 -8.89 -4.62
N ALA A 154 1.29 -8.76 -3.42
CA ALA A 154 0.90 -7.69 -2.51
C ALA A 154 1.86 -6.50 -2.65
N ARG A 155 1.32 -5.30 -2.77
CA ARG A 155 2.09 -4.05 -2.75
C ARG A 155 1.93 -3.38 -1.40
N VAL A 156 3.03 -3.25 -0.69
CA VAL A 156 3.09 -2.50 0.56
C VAL A 156 3.59 -1.10 0.25
N VAL A 157 2.73 -0.12 0.42
CA VAL A 157 3.08 1.29 0.20
C VAL A 157 3.24 1.96 1.56
N PHE A 158 4.40 2.53 1.78
CA PHE A 158 4.67 3.39 2.92
C PHE A 158 4.68 4.85 2.45
N CYS A 159 3.84 5.67 3.06
CA CYS A 159 3.83 7.11 2.82
C CYS A 159 4.08 7.84 4.14
N GLU A 160 5.09 8.69 4.17
CA GLU A 160 5.28 9.62 5.28
C GLU A 160 4.29 10.78 5.12
N SER A 161 3.40 10.95 6.09
CA SER A 161 2.61 12.17 6.19
C SER A 161 3.48 13.25 6.81
N VAL A 162 3.93 14.19 5.99
CA VAL A 162 4.49 15.45 6.50
C VAL A 162 3.35 16.17 7.22
N GLY A 163 3.44 16.22 8.54
CA GLY A 163 2.53 17.00 9.38
C GLY A 163 2.76 18.50 9.23
#